data_9bed77d34d2912c89c012c4f61275df8
#
_entry.id   9bed77d34d2912c89c012c4f61275df8
#
_cell.length_a   1.000
_cell.length_b   1.000
_cell.length_c   1.000
_cell.angle_alpha   90.00
_cell.angle_beta   90.00
_cell.angle_gamma   90.00
#
_symmetry.space_group_name_H-M   'P 1'
#
loop_
_entity.id
_entity.type
_entity.pdbx_description
1 polymer ?
#
loop_
_entity_poly.entity_id
_entity_poly.type
_entity_poly.pdbx_seq_one_letter_code
_entity_poly.pdbx_strand_id
1 'polypeptide(L)'
;MTDSSTSHPLDLRAWLDEARALGELTDVSGADWNLELGAISELNVKKERPAALLFDDIPDYPQGHRVLTCSTASPARLSSILRVGHQPTHRALVETLRGKPKQWQAHAHEYDPVTAASGPVFDNVQTGGDVDLFSFPAPLWHEKDGGRYIGTGCMVVTKDLDSEWINVGTYRVMIHDRNHVGLDMIPGKHGAIQYDKHMKAGKPFPVAIVIGCDPLGYLISGIEVPFGMCEYNYIGAILKKPVSVVKGQLTDLPFPSASEIVIEGYAHPGDVRIEGPFGEFHGYYPGKAETAPVVTIERIYYRNNPIIMGSPPAKPPNDYSYSKAVMRSALLVDALQAAGVPDVAGVWRMRSAARACSTWCRSVSAMRDTRGRRDTFSASAAWAHTCRAIRSWSTRTSIRRIFRR
;
A
#
# COMPACT_ATOMS: atom_id res chain seq x y z
N MET A 1 9.94 -22.84 -30.89
CA MET A 1 9.17 -21.82 -30.15
C MET A 1 9.59 -21.94 -28.71
N THR A 2 10.57 -21.16 -28.29
CA THR A 2 11.11 -21.17 -26.93
C THR A 2 10.22 -20.27 -26.09
N ASP A 3 9.45 -20.88 -25.21
CA ASP A 3 8.65 -20.19 -24.18
C ASP A 3 9.62 -19.63 -23.12
N SER A 4 10.05 -18.39 -23.33
CA SER A 4 11.00 -17.67 -22.47
C SER A 4 10.29 -16.60 -21.62
N SER A 5 9.11 -16.86 -21.10
CA SER A 5 8.51 -15.98 -20.10
C SER A 5 8.56 -16.60 -18.70
N THR A 6 9.74 -16.66 -18.11
CA THR A 6 9.89 -16.76 -16.66
C THR A 6 9.51 -15.43 -16.02
N SER A 7 8.28 -14.93 -16.26
CA SER A 7 7.78 -13.75 -15.57
C SER A 7 7.53 -14.10 -14.12
N HIS A 8 8.36 -13.59 -13.22
CA HIS A 8 8.13 -13.66 -11.79
C HIS A 8 6.82 -12.91 -11.48
N PRO A 9 5.87 -13.49 -10.76
CA PRO A 9 4.53 -12.92 -10.62
C PRO A 9 4.45 -11.60 -9.84
N LEU A 10 5.50 -11.15 -9.16
CA LEU A 10 5.58 -9.85 -8.47
C LEU A 10 6.87 -9.10 -8.85
N ASP A 11 7.21 -9.02 -10.13
CA ASP A 11 8.38 -8.27 -10.61
C ASP A 11 8.03 -6.82 -10.91
N LEU A 12 8.65 -5.88 -10.18
CA LEU A 12 8.48 -4.44 -10.38
C LEU A 12 8.89 -4.00 -11.78
N ARG A 13 9.95 -4.60 -12.34
CA ARG A 13 10.46 -4.21 -13.66
C ARG A 13 9.51 -4.60 -14.78
N ALA A 14 8.88 -5.76 -14.67
CA ALA A 14 7.83 -6.17 -15.60
C ALA A 14 6.64 -5.19 -15.56
N TRP A 15 6.25 -4.75 -14.36
CA TRP A 15 5.21 -3.73 -14.22
C TRP A 15 5.64 -2.36 -14.79
N LEU A 16 6.91 -1.95 -14.62
CA LEU A 16 7.43 -0.72 -15.22
C LEU A 16 7.36 -0.74 -16.75
N ASP A 17 7.68 -1.88 -17.37
CA ASP A 17 7.57 -2.05 -18.82
C ASP A 17 6.11 -1.95 -19.27
N GLU A 18 5.19 -2.54 -18.53
CA GLU A 18 3.75 -2.41 -18.79
C GLU A 18 3.27 -0.96 -18.64
N ALA A 19 3.65 -0.27 -17.57
CA ALA A 19 3.31 1.14 -17.34
C ALA A 19 3.88 2.06 -18.44
N ARG A 20 5.08 1.76 -18.92
CA ARG A 20 5.70 2.48 -20.05
C ARG A 20 4.94 2.24 -21.35
N ALA A 21 4.56 1.01 -21.63
CA ALA A 21 3.76 0.67 -22.82
C ALA A 21 2.37 1.34 -22.80
N LEU A 22 1.81 1.58 -21.63
CA LEU A 22 0.55 2.32 -21.44
C LEU A 22 0.71 3.85 -21.53
N GLY A 23 1.94 4.38 -21.63
CA GLY A 23 2.21 5.82 -21.57
C GLY A 23 1.97 6.44 -20.19
N GLU A 24 2.00 5.62 -19.13
CA GLU A 24 1.69 6.01 -17.75
C GLU A 24 2.95 6.17 -16.87
N LEU A 25 4.17 6.08 -17.44
CA LEU A 25 5.45 6.23 -16.76
C LEU A 25 6.23 7.42 -17.34
N THR A 26 6.87 8.19 -16.46
CA THR A 26 7.78 9.28 -16.80
C THR A 26 9.10 9.08 -16.06
N ASP A 27 10.21 9.09 -16.79
CA ASP A 27 11.54 9.08 -16.21
C ASP A 27 11.95 10.51 -15.83
N VAL A 28 12.56 10.68 -14.65
CA VAL A 28 13.03 11.96 -14.09
C VAL A 28 14.50 11.78 -13.68
N SER A 29 15.40 12.59 -14.20
CA SER A 29 16.82 12.52 -13.91
C SER A 29 17.29 13.69 -13.04
N GLY A 30 18.24 13.45 -12.13
CA GLY A 30 18.95 14.47 -11.38
C GLY A 30 18.20 15.12 -10.21
N ALA A 31 17.03 14.59 -9.83
CA ALA A 31 16.30 15.10 -8.67
C ALA A 31 16.93 14.59 -7.37
N ASP A 32 17.08 15.48 -6.37
CA ASP A 32 17.71 15.18 -5.10
C ASP A 32 16.79 14.34 -4.18
N TRP A 33 17.40 13.37 -3.48
CA TRP A 33 16.71 12.59 -2.44
C TRP A 33 16.22 13.46 -1.28
N ASN A 34 16.86 14.61 -1.06
CA ASN A 34 16.53 15.56 -0.03
C ASN A 34 15.43 16.52 -0.52
N LEU A 35 14.17 16.21 -0.21
CA LEU A 35 12.95 16.97 -0.48
C LEU A 35 12.46 17.00 -1.94
N GLU A 36 13.34 16.99 -2.95
CA GLU A 36 12.90 17.18 -4.34
C GLU A 36 12.04 16.03 -4.84
N LEU A 37 12.42 14.77 -4.53
CA LEU A 37 11.62 13.60 -4.90
C LEU A 37 10.18 13.71 -4.34
N GLY A 38 10.05 14.15 -3.09
CA GLY A 38 8.76 14.38 -2.44
C GLY A 38 7.96 15.49 -3.11
N ALA A 39 8.57 16.65 -3.32
CA ALA A 39 7.93 17.81 -3.93
C ALA A 39 7.45 17.55 -5.36
N ILE A 40 8.30 16.93 -6.20
CA ILE A 40 7.96 16.57 -7.58
C ILE A 40 6.81 15.56 -7.59
N SER A 41 6.83 14.55 -6.71
CA SER A 41 5.76 13.56 -6.59
C SER A 41 4.44 14.21 -6.18
N GLU A 42 4.46 15.13 -5.18
CA GLU A 42 3.26 15.84 -4.73
C GLU A 42 2.67 16.75 -5.82
N LEU A 43 3.49 17.43 -6.60
CA LEU A 43 3.04 18.24 -7.71
C LEU A 43 2.45 17.37 -8.84
N ASN A 44 3.06 16.23 -9.09
CA ASN A 44 2.59 15.32 -10.15
C ASN A 44 1.23 14.71 -9.84
N VAL A 45 0.97 14.25 -8.60
CA VAL A 45 -0.35 13.65 -8.26
C VAL A 45 -1.51 14.64 -8.29
N LYS A 46 -1.22 15.96 -8.34
CA LYS A 46 -2.23 17.01 -8.50
C LYS A 46 -2.63 17.26 -9.95
N LYS A 47 -1.89 16.72 -10.93
CA LYS A 47 -2.24 16.81 -12.35
C LYS A 47 -3.53 16.06 -12.63
N GLU A 48 -4.21 16.41 -13.72
CA GLU A 48 -5.40 15.69 -14.19
C GLU A 48 -5.07 14.23 -14.56
N ARG A 49 -3.90 14.01 -15.15
CA ARG A 49 -3.35 12.70 -15.52
C ARG A 49 -1.96 12.55 -14.91
N PRO A 50 -1.86 12.14 -13.64
CA PRO A 50 -0.57 11.94 -13.01
C PRO A 50 0.09 10.68 -13.59
N ALA A 51 1.36 10.76 -13.99
CA ALA A 51 2.16 9.61 -14.37
C ALA A 51 2.74 8.90 -13.13
N ALA A 52 3.18 7.66 -13.25
CA ALA A 52 4.19 7.12 -12.34
C ALA A 52 5.53 7.81 -12.63
N LEU A 53 6.33 8.09 -11.62
CA LEU A 53 7.61 8.76 -11.76
C LEU A 53 8.73 7.79 -11.37
N LEU A 54 9.66 7.55 -12.29
CA LEU A 54 10.87 6.80 -12.02
C LEU A 54 12.06 7.77 -12.01
N PHE A 55 12.61 8.01 -10.83
CA PHE A 55 13.75 8.89 -10.62
C PHE A 55 15.05 8.09 -10.77
N ASP A 56 16.01 8.63 -11.52
CA ASP A 56 17.36 8.11 -11.70
C ASP A 56 18.38 9.26 -11.62
N ASP A 57 19.67 8.94 -11.66
CA ASP A 57 20.77 9.92 -11.51
C ASP A 57 20.60 10.78 -10.24
N ILE A 58 20.19 10.14 -9.15
CA ILE A 58 19.97 10.82 -7.87
C ILE A 58 21.33 11.23 -7.30
N PRO A 59 21.54 12.52 -6.93
CA PRO A 59 22.81 12.99 -6.38
C PRO A 59 23.31 12.13 -5.23
N ASP A 60 24.63 11.94 -5.16
CA ASP A 60 25.35 11.14 -4.16
C ASP A 60 25.17 9.62 -4.27
N TYR A 61 24.41 9.11 -5.26
CA TYR A 61 24.18 7.69 -5.45
C TYR A 61 24.65 7.18 -6.82
N PRO A 62 25.02 5.90 -6.91
CA PRO A 62 25.35 5.31 -8.20
C PRO A 62 24.19 5.42 -9.18
N GLN A 63 24.51 5.70 -10.45
CA GLN A 63 23.51 5.64 -11.53
C GLN A 63 22.82 4.27 -11.54
N GLY A 64 21.51 4.26 -11.72
CA GLY A 64 20.69 3.06 -11.65
C GLY A 64 20.17 2.74 -10.24
N HIS A 65 20.59 3.44 -9.19
CA HIS A 65 19.91 3.42 -7.89
C HIS A 65 18.72 4.36 -7.95
N ARG A 66 17.52 3.82 -8.07
CA ARG A 66 16.32 4.54 -8.50
C ARG A 66 15.26 4.60 -7.43
N VAL A 67 14.33 5.55 -7.61
CA VAL A 67 13.12 5.65 -6.78
C VAL A 67 11.90 5.75 -7.68
N LEU A 68 10.89 4.90 -7.43
CA LEU A 68 9.59 4.94 -8.10
C LEU A 68 8.54 5.56 -7.17
N THR A 69 7.73 6.50 -7.68
CA THR A 69 6.59 7.05 -6.95
C THR A 69 5.34 7.10 -7.83
N CYS A 70 4.19 7.41 -7.23
CA CYS A 70 2.91 7.60 -7.92
C CYS A 70 2.42 6.33 -8.66
N SER A 71 2.80 5.14 -8.22
CA SER A 71 2.54 3.88 -8.91
C SER A 71 1.04 3.56 -9.03
N THR A 72 0.22 3.92 -8.04
CA THR A 72 -1.22 3.56 -7.98
C THR A 72 -2.18 4.70 -8.32
N ALA A 73 -1.69 5.87 -8.71
CA ALA A 73 -2.47 7.11 -8.76
C ALA A 73 -3.31 7.33 -10.04
N SER A 74 -3.56 6.30 -10.85
CA SER A 74 -4.46 6.41 -12.02
C SER A 74 -5.36 5.19 -12.21
N PRO A 75 -6.52 5.32 -12.91
CA PRO A 75 -7.36 4.17 -13.23
C PRO A 75 -6.65 3.13 -14.08
N ALA A 76 -5.86 3.55 -15.06
CA ALA A 76 -5.15 2.67 -15.97
C ALA A 76 -4.13 1.80 -15.22
N ARG A 77 -3.24 2.44 -14.42
CA ARG A 77 -2.26 1.72 -13.60
C ARG A 77 -2.92 0.80 -12.57
N LEU A 78 -3.93 1.29 -11.86
CA LEU A 78 -4.60 0.47 -10.85
C LEU A 78 -5.36 -0.71 -11.48
N SER A 79 -5.89 -0.56 -12.70
CA SER A 79 -6.50 -1.65 -13.47
C SER A 79 -5.47 -2.71 -13.84
N SER A 80 -4.29 -2.29 -14.31
CA SER A 80 -3.15 -3.15 -14.61
C SER A 80 -2.68 -3.89 -13.35
N ILE A 81 -2.42 -3.17 -12.26
CA ILE A 81 -2.02 -3.75 -10.96
C ILE A 81 -3.02 -4.84 -10.50
N LEU A 82 -4.31 -4.58 -10.58
CA LEU A 82 -5.36 -5.52 -10.15
C LEU A 82 -5.72 -6.59 -11.20
N ARG A 83 -5.06 -6.59 -12.37
CA ARG A 83 -5.29 -7.56 -13.45
C ARG A 83 -6.77 -7.64 -13.89
N VAL A 84 -7.47 -6.50 -13.93
CA VAL A 84 -8.91 -6.43 -14.26
C VAL A 84 -9.20 -5.90 -15.66
N GLY A 85 -8.17 -5.80 -16.50
CA GLY A 85 -8.26 -5.18 -17.83
C GLY A 85 -8.35 -3.66 -17.74
N HIS A 86 -8.00 -2.96 -18.85
CA HIS A 86 -7.93 -1.51 -18.87
C HIS A 86 -9.28 -0.86 -18.55
N GLN A 87 -9.28 0.03 -17.58
CA GLN A 87 -10.45 0.83 -17.21
C GLN A 87 -10.13 2.32 -17.36
N PRO A 88 -10.82 3.05 -18.25
CA PRO A 88 -10.46 4.43 -18.58
C PRO A 88 -10.84 5.45 -17.49
N THR A 89 -11.72 5.08 -16.58
CA THR A 89 -12.25 5.99 -15.55
C THR A 89 -12.34 5.33 -14.19
N HIS A 90 -12.31 6.14 -13.14
CA HIS A 90 -12.53 5.69 -11.76
C HIS A 90 -13.85 4.92 -11.59
N ARG A 91 -14.93 5.42 -12.24
CA ARG A 91 -16.24 4.77 -12.17
C ARG A 91 -16.20 3.38 -12.79
N ALA A 92 -15.67 3.27 -14.01
CA ALA A 92 -15.57 1.97 -14.69
C ALA A 92 -14.75 0.98 -13.86
N LEU A 93 -13.65 1.43 -13.23
CA LEU A 93 -12.83 0.58 -12.39
C LEU A 93 -13.58 0.10 -11.14
N VAL A 94 -14.29 0.99 -10.43
CA VAL A 94 -15.10 0.58 -9.25
C VAL A 94 -16.21 -0.40 -9.65
N GLU A 95 -16.90 -0.17 -10.76
CA GLU A 95 -17.93 -1.10 -11.28
C GLU A 95 -17.32 -2.47 -11.63
N THR A 96 -16.16 -2.50 -12.27
CA THR A 96 -15.44 -3.74 -12.59
C THR A 96 -14.99 -4.51 -11.34
N LEU A 97 -14.69 -3.79 -10.26
CA LEU A 97 -14.24 -4.39 -8.99
C LEU A 97 -15.38 -4.90 -8.10
N ARG A 98 -16.65 -4.63 -8.43
CA ARG A 98 -17.78 -5.13 -7.64
C ARG A 98 -17.73 -6.65 -7.51
N GLY A 99 -17.85 -7.14 -6.29
CA GLY A 99 -17.79 -8.57 -5.96
C GLY A 99 -16.39 -9.21 -6.03
N LYS A 100 -15.41 -8.60 -6.74
CA LYS A 100 -14.08 -9.18 -6.89
C LYS A 100 -13.31 -9.31 -5.58
N PRO A 101 -13.25 -8.32 -4.67
CA PRO A 101 -12.56 -8.51 -3.40
C PRO A 101 -13.09 -9.70 -2.58
N LYS A 102 -14.41 -9.88 -2.56
CA LYS A 102 -15.03 -11.04 -1.90
C LYS A 102 -14.69 -12.36 -2.61
N GLN A 103 -14.70 -12.35 -3.94
CA GLN A 103 -14.32 -13.51 -4.75
C GLN A 103 -12.85 -13.88 -4.52
N TRP A 104 -11.92 -12.92 -4.57
CA TRP A 104 -10.50 -13.15 -4.30
C TRP A 104 -10.28 -13.72 -2.90
N GLN A 105 -10.95 -13.17 -1.89
CA GLN A 105 -10.88 -13.69 -0.53
C GLN A 105 -11.38 -15.13 -0.42
N ALA A 106 -12.47 -15.48 -1.09
CA ALA A 106 -13.03 -16.84 -1.06
C ALA A 106 -12.09 -17.89 -1.67
N HIS A 107 -11.33 -17.49 -2.70
CA HIS A 107 -10.39 -18.39 -3.42
C HIS A 107 -8.93 -18.25 -2.96
N ALA A 108 -8.62 -17.39 -2.00
CA ALA A 108 -7.25 -17.14 -1.55
C ALA A 108 -6.53 -18.43 -1.10
N HIS A 109 -7.25 -19.35 -0.44
CA HIS A 109 -6.71 -20.63 0.05
C HIS A 109 -6.23 -21.60 -1.05
N GLU A 110 -6.54 -21.34 -2.32
CA GLU A 110 -6.10 -22.12 -3.48
C GLU A 110 -4.69 -21.72 -3.96
N TYR A 111 -4.13 -20.64 -3.43
CA TYR A 111 -2.91 -20.01 -3.94
C TYR A 111 -1.85 -19.81 -2.85
N ASP A 112 -1.49 -20.90 -2.17
CA ASP A 112 -0.35 -20.87 -1.24
C ASP A 112 0.93 -20.44 -1.97
N PRO A 113 1.77 -19.58 -1.37
CA PRO A 113 3.03 -19.17 -1.98
C PRO A 113 3.95 -20.35 -2.24
N VAL A 114 4.66 -20.33 -3.36
CA VAL A 114 5.60 -21.40 -3.77
C VAL A 114 7.03 -20.92 -3.52
N THR A 115 7.79 -21.71 -2.77
CA THR A 115 9.20 -21.42 -2.50
C THR A 115 10.06 -21.75 -3.70
N ALA A 116 10.74 -20.74 -4.25
CA ALA A 116 11.77 -20.90 -5.27
C ALA A 116 13.13 -21.13 -4.60
N ALA A 117 14.02 -21.82 -5.29
CA ALA A 117 15.38 -22.09 -4.81
C ALA A 117 16.24 -20.80 -4.73
N SER A 118 15.99 -19.82 -5.61
CA SER A 118 16.68 -18.54 -5.68
C SER A 118 15.84 -17.51 -6.43
N GLY A 119 16.31 -16.26 -6.48
CA GLY A 119 15.70 -15.20 -7.25
C GLY A 119 16.62 -13.99 -7.42
N PRO A 120 16.26 -13.06 -8.32
CA PRO A 120 17.08 -11.86 -8.60
C PRO A 120 17.38 -11.00 -7.36
N VAL A 121 16.57 -11.09 -6.31
CA VAL A 121 16.80 -10.37 -5.05
C VAL A 121 18.16 -10.70 -4.42
N PHE A 122 18.73 -11.85 -4.74
CA PHE A 122 20.04 -12.30 -4.24
C PHE A 122 21.23 -11.94 -5.13
N ASP A 123 21.06 -11.05 -6.11
CA ASP A 123 22.18 -10.58 -6.96
C ASP A 123 23.32 -9.98 -6.11
N ASN A 124 22.97 -9.28 -5.03
CA ASN A 124 23.90 -8.67 -4.09
C ASN A 124 23.44 -8.90 -2.65
N VAL A 125 24.43 -8.92 -1.73
CA VAL A 125 24.16 -9.05 -0.30
C VAL A 125 25.13 -8.20 0.53
N GLN A 126 24.59 -7.52 1.54
CA GLN A 126 25.37 -6.89 2.60
C GLN A 126 25.12 -7.62 3.92
N THR A 127 26.16 -7.89 4.70
CA THR A 127 26.07 -8.62 5.97
C THR A 127 27.02 -8.04 7.02
N GLY A 128 26.69 -8.17 8.28
CA GLY A 128 27.55 -7.75 9.39
C GLY A 128 27.94 -6.27 9.29
N GLY A 129 29.23 -5.97 9.30
CA GLY A 129 29.76 -4.59 9.26
C GLY A 129 29.55 -3.86 7.93
N ASP A 130 29.22 -4.59 6.85
CA ASP A 130 28.98 -3.99 5.54
C ASP A 130 27.54 -3.48 5.38
N VAL A 131 26.64 -3.80 6.31
CA VAL A 131 25.25 -3.33 6.28
C VAL A 131 25.20 -1.81 6.34
N ASP A 132 24.64 -1.20 5.29
CA ASP A 132 24.48 0.24 5.19
C ASP A 132 23.20 0.64 4.45
N LEU A 133 22.21 1.06 5.21
CA LEU A 133 20.93 1.54 4.69
C LEU A 133 21.08 2.83 3.87
N PHE A 134 22.14 3.62 4.11
CA PHE A 134 22.42 4.83 3.36
C PHE A 134 23.07 4.58 2.01
N SER A 135 23.41 3.32 1.67
CA SER A 135 23.82 2.96 0.30
C SER A 135 22.67 3.03 -0.71
N PHE A 136 21.45 3.24 -0.25
CA PHE A 136 20.25 3.40 -1.08
C PHE A 136 19.68 4.82 -0.98
N PRO A 137 19.13 5.40 -2.07
CA PRO A 137 18.62 6.78 -2.10
C PRO A 137 17.26 6.91 -1.37
N ALA A 138 17.21 6.48 -0.10
CA ALA A 138 16.01 6.64 0.72
C ALA A 138 15.70 8.13 0.89
N PRO A 139 14.50 8.60 0.52
CA PRO A 139 14.19 10.02 0.53
C PRO A 139 13.92 10.60 1.92
N LEU A 140 14.29 11.85 2.11
CA LEU A 140 13.61 12.76 3.02
C LEU A 140 12.45 13.39 2.23
N TRP A 141 11.22 12.96 2.51
CA TRP A 141 10.07 13.31 1.66
C TRP A 141 9.61 14.75 1.83
N HIS A 142 9.58 15.24 3.09
CA HIS A 142 9.11 16.58 3.43
C HIS A 142 9.97 17.22 4.53
N GLU A 143 10.01 18.54 4.57
CA GLU A 143 10.87 19.33 5.45
C GLU A 143 10.73 19.01 6.95
N LYS A 144 9.54 18.61 7.38
CA LYS A 144 9.25 18.31 8.79
C LYS A 144 9.29 16.84 9.14
N ASP A 145 9.66 15.96 8.21
CA ASP A 145 9.82 14.55 8.50
C ASP A 145 11.00 14.33 9.45
N GLY A 146 10.84 13.41 10.41
CA GLY A 146 11.83 13.15 11.45
C GLY A 146 13.12 12.49 10.96
N GLY A 147 13.14 12.03 9.69
CA GLY A 147 14.28 11.35 9.08
C GLY A 147 13.99 10.89 7.66
N ARG A 148 14.93 10.11 7.11
CA ARG A 148 14.78 9.47 5.80
C ARG A 148 13.91 8.23 5.91
N TYR A 149 12.94 8.07 5.01
CA TYR A 149 12.01 6.95 5.01
C TYR A 149 12.26 6.05 3.80
N ILE A 150 12.86 4.88 4.06
CA ILE A 150 13.14 3.88 3.02
C ILE A 150 11.89 3.04 2.68
N GLY A 151 10.96 2.91 3.61
CA GLY A 151 9.73 2.13 3.44
C GLY A 151 8.46 2.98 3.60
N THR A 152 7.96 3.56 2.50
CA THR A 152 6.63 4.20 2.43
C THR A 152 5.70 3.47 1.46
N GLY A 153 6.26 2.71 0.51
CA GLY A 153 5.58 1.83 -0.44
C GLY A 153 6.07 0.39 -0.31
N CYS A 154 6.34 -0.08 0.90
CA CYS A 154 6.96 -1.37 1.19
C CYS A 154 5.95 -2.41 1.67
N MET A 155 6.40 -3.67 1.71
CA MET A 155 5.76 -4.76 2.43
C MET A 155 6.66 -5.18 3.60
N VAL A 156 6.08 -5.36 4.77
CA VAL A 156 6.78 -5.87 5.96
C VAL A 156 6.25 -7.27 6.24
N VAL A 157 7.12 -8.24 6.13
CA VAL A 157 6.82 -9.65 6.36
C VAL A 157 7.18 -9.99 7.79
N THR A 158 6.22 -10.58 8.50
CA THR A 158 6.35 -10.98 9.91
C THR A 158 5.71 -12.34 10.12
N LYS A 159 6.09 -13.03 11.20
CA LYS A 159 5.55 -14.34 11.54
C LYS A 159 4.97 -14.34 12.94
N ASP A 160 3.86 -15.03 13.11
CA ASP A 160 3.25 -15.25 14.43
C ASP A 160 4.15 -16.14 15.31
N LEU A 161 4.17 -15.88 16.63
CA LEU A 161 4.99 -16.63 17.56
C LEU A 161 4.48 -18.08 17.77
N ASP A 162 3.17 -18.25 17.73
CA ASP A 162 2.49 -19.48 18.16
C ASP A 162 2.00 -20.33 16.97
N SER A 163 2.16 -19.83 15.72
CA SER A 163 1.68 -20.50 14.51
C SER A 163 2.59 -20.20 13.31
N GLU A 164 2.34 -20.91 12.20
CA GLU A 164 3.02 -20.64 10.93
C GLU A 164 2.45 -19.45 10.15
N TRP A 165 1.54 -18.69 10.73
CA TRP A 165 0.91 -17.58 10.07
C TRP A 165 1.91 -16.46 9.73
N ILE A 166 2.05 -16.21 8.44
CA ILE A 166 2.81 -15.08 7.88
C ILE A 166 1.84 -13.93 7.63
N ASN A 167 2.18 -12.76 8.13
CA ASN A 167 1.52 -11.51 7.84
C ASN A 167 2.41 -10.66 6.92
N VAL A 168 1.82 -10.00 5.93
CA VAL A 168 2.50 -9.09 5.01
C VAL A 168 1.78 -7.74 5.03
N GLY A 169 2.22 -6.86 5.92
CA GLY A 169 1.59 -5.55 6.14
C GLY A 169 2.40 -4.40 5.57
N THR A 170 1.76 -3.26 5.31
CA THR A 170 2.45 -2.00 5.01
C THR A 170 2.58 -1.19 6.29
N TYR A 171 3.81 -0.98 6.72
CA TYR A 171 4.19 -0.15 7.86
C TYR A 171 5.31 0.79 7.42
N ARG A 172 5.29 2.05 7.89
CA ARG A 172 6.34 3.00 7.51
C ARG A 172 7.65 2.66 8.19
N VAL A 173 8.76 2.87 7.48
CA VAL A 173 10.12 2.50 7.90
C VAL A 173 11.02 3.71 7.81
N MET A 174 11.45 4.24 8.97
CA MET A 174 12.39 5.35 9.10
C MET A 174 13.81 4.83 9.36
N ILE A 175 14.80 5.35 8.65
CA ILE A 175 16.21 5.05 8.93
C ILE A 175 16.67 5.86 10.15
N HIS A 176 17.20 5.17 11.15
CA HIS A 176 17.85 5.81 12.30
C HIS A 176 19.36 5.98 12.10
N ASP A 177 20.00 4.93 11.59
CA ASP A 177 21.43 4.89 11.29
C ASP A 177 21.73 3.80 10.24
N ARG A 178 23.00 3.44 10.06
CA ARG A 178 23.41 2.50 9.01
C ARG A 178 22.71 1.15 9.05
N ASN A 179 22.34 0.66 10.21
CA ASN A 179 21.76 -0.67 10.37
C ASN A 179 20.55 -0.72 11.34
N HIS A 180 19.93 0.41 11.64
CA HIS A 180 18.71 0.44 12.45
C HIS A 180 17.60 1.20 11.74
N VAL A 181 16.40 0.64 11.80
CA VAL A 181 15.18 1.31 11.33
C VAL A 181 14.12 1.34 12.42
N GLY A 182 13.36 2.43 12.45
CA GLY A 182 12.11 2.51 13.20
C GLY A 182 10.97 1.91 12.40
N LEU A 183 10.14 1.09 13.03
CA LEU A 183 9.01 0.44 12.40
C LEU A 183 7.71 0.85 13.09
N ASP A 184 6.93 1.73 12.45
CA ASP A 184 5.66 2.21 13.02
C ASP A 184 4.52 1.23 12.73
N MET A 185 4.14 0.48 13.74
CA MET A 185 3.05 -0.50 13.69
C MET A 185 1.88 -0.03 14.57
N ILE A 186 0.83 0.48 13.93
CA ILE A 186 -0.37 0.94 14.64
C ILE A 186 -0.99 -0.21 15.46
N PRO A 187 -1.31 -0.01 16.76
CA PRO A 187 -1.96 -1.01 17.59
C PRO A 187 -3.23 -1.59 16.95
N GLY A 188 -3.40 -2.91 17.05
CA GLY A 188 -4.52 -3.65 16.47
C GLY A 188 -4.30 -4.12 15.03
N LYS A 189 -3.23 -3.71 14.35
CA LYS A 189 -2.80 -4.32 13.10
C LYS A 189 -2.13 -5.67 13.33
N HIS A 190 -2.18 -6.57 12.34
CA HIS A 190 -1.68 -7.94 12.48
C HIS A 190 -0.21 -8.00 12.90
N GLY A 191 0.66 -7.19 12.27
CA GLY A 191 2.07 -7.11 12.66
C GLY A 191 2.26 -6.62 14.10
N ALA A 192 1.47 -5.64 14.57
CA ALA A 192 1.52 -5.19 15.96
C ALA A 192 1.10 -6.29 16.95
N ILE A 193 0.07 -7.07 16.59
CA ILE A 193 -0.37 -8.21 17.43
C ILE A 193 0.72 -9.27 17.50
N GLN A 194 1.38 -9.60 16.38
CA GLN A 194 2.49 -10.55 16.35
C GLN A 194 3.69 -10.02 17.12
N TYR A 195 4.06 -8.74 16.96
CA TYR A 195 5.10 -8.08 17.73
C TYR A 195 4.85 -8.15 19.24
N ASP A 196 3.64 -7.81 19.68
CA ASP A 196 3.27 -7.85 21.10
C ASP A 196 3.41 -9.25 21.72
N LYS A 197 3.10 -10.31 20.97
CA LYS A 197 3.30 -11.68 21.43
C LYS A 197 4.78 -11.99 21.66
N HIS A 198 5.66 -11.61 20.72
CA HIS A 198 7.10 -11.81 20.87
C HIS A 198 7.66 -11.04 22.06
N MET A 199 7.29 -9.76 22.21
CA MET A 199 7.75 -8.91 23.31
C MET A 199 7.31 -9.46 24.67
N LYS A 200 6.06 -9.90 24.80
CA LYS A 200 5.55 -10.54 26.05
C LYS A 200 6.25 -11.85 26.37
N ALA A 201 6.69 -12.58 25.37
CA ALA A 201 7.45 -13.81 25.54
C ALA A 201 8.95 -13.58 25.79
N GLY A 202 9.43 -12.32 25.74
CA GLY A 202 10.85 -11.99 25.84
C GLY A 202 11.69 -12.47 24.67
N LYS A 203 11.06 -12.67 23.47
CA LYS A 203 11.72 -13.20 22.27
C LYS A 203 11.93 -12.12 21.21
N PRO A 204 13.04 -12.20 20.44
CA PRO A 204 13.22 -11.34 19.28
C PRO A 204 12.09 -11.55 18.25
N PHE A 205 11.67 -10.46 17.62
CA PHE A 205 10.65 -10.45 16.57
C PHE A 205 11.32 -10.40 15.20
N PRO A 206 11.24 -11.45 14.38
CA PRO A 206 11.85 -11.47 13.05
C PRO A 206 11.07 -10.60 12.09
N VAL A 207 11.80 -9.83 11.27
CA VAL A 207 11.22 -8.91 10.30
C VAL A 207 12.00 -8.99 8.99
N ALA A 208 11.27 -9.08 7.86
CA ALA A 208 11.83 -8.84 6.54
C ALA A 208 11.04 -7.72 5.86
N ILE A 209 11.73 -6.65 5.45
CA ILE A 209 11.11 -5.48 4.83
C ILE A 209 11.45 -5.50 3.35
N VAL A 210 10.44 -5.66 2.52
CA VAL A 210 10.53 -5.69 1.06
C VAL A 210 10.29 -4.29 0.53
N ILE A 211 11.29 -3.73 -0.13
CA ILE A 211 11.30 -2.39 -0.68
C ILE A 211 11.44 -2.54 -2.20
N GLY A 212 10.39 -2.13 -2.94
CA GLY A 212 10.35 -2.34 -4.39
C GLY A 212 9.94 -3.77 -4.78
N CYS A 213 8.67 -3.93 -5.06
CA CYS A 213 8.08 -5.11 -5.72
C CYS A 213 6.96 -4.62 -6.66
N ASP A 214 6.31 -5.52 -7.39
CA ASP A 214 5.09 -5.16 -8.15
C ASP A 214 4.13 -4.39 -7.22
N PRO A 215 3.58 -3.24 -7.65
CA PRO A 215 2.68 -2.43 -6.83
C PRO A 215 1.46 -3.17 -6.29
N LEU A 216 1.11 -4.35 -6.85
CA LEU A 216 0.08 -5.22 -6.30
C LEU A 216 0.44 -5.69 -4.89
N GLY A 217 1.71 -6.02 -4.64
CA GLY A 217 2.20 -6.40 -3.31
C GLY A 217 1.96 -5.29 -2.29
N TYR A 218 2.39 -4.07 -2.60
CA TYR A 218 2.15 -2.89 -1.77
C TYR A 218 0.65 -2.61 -1.55
N LEU A 219 -0.15 -2.69 -2.63
CA LEU A 219 -1.58 -2.42 -2.56
C LEU A 219 -2.29 -3.39 -1.59
N ILE A 220 -1.99 -4.69 -1.70
CA ILE A 220 -2.65 -5.72 -0.89
C ILE A 220 -2.13 -5.73 0.55
N SER A 221 -0.83 -5.54 0.78
CA SER A 221 -0.29 -5.39 2.13
C SER A 221 -0.86 -4.17 2.88
N GLY A 222 -1.39 -3.19 2.15
CA GLY A 222 -2.05 -2.01 2.70
C GLY A 222 -3.57 -2.17 2.94
N ILE A 223 -4.21 -3.28 2.57
CA ILE A 223 -5.64 -3.53 2.87
C ILE A 223 -5.80 -4.47 4.06
N GLU A 224 -6.99 -4.45 4.64
CA GLU A 224 -7.33 -5.35 5.74
C GLU A 224 -7.79 -6.71 5.17
N VAL A 225 -7.00 -7.76 5.35
CA VAL A 225 -7.39 -9.17 5.12
C VAL A 225 -7.90 -9.80 6.43
N PRO A 226 -8.65 -10.91 6.40
CA PRO A 226 -9.08 -11.61 7.60
C PRO A 226 -7.91 -12.06 8.48
N PHE A 227 -8.11 -12.06 9.80
CA PHE A 227 -7.11 -12.56 10.76
C PHE A 227 -6.73 -14.02 10.43
N GLY A 228 -5.44 -14.30 10.42
CA GLY A 228 -4.90 -15.62 10.08
C GLY A 228 -4.73 -15.89 8.57
N MET A 229 -5.21 -15.00 7.71
CA MET A 229 -4.97 -15.10 6.26
C MET A 229 -3.62 -14.42 5.91
N CYS A 230 -2.86 -15.06 5.03
CA CYS A 230 -1.65 -14.45 4.46
C CYS A 230 -2.00 -13.63 3.22
N GLU A 231 -1.47 -12.43 3.10
CA GLU A 231 -1.68 -11.54 1.96
C GLU A 231 -1.16 -12.14 0.64
N TYR A 232 -0.13 -12.99 0.67
CA TYR A 232 0.34 -13.69 -0.52
C TYR A 232 -0.72 -14.58 -1.14
N ASN A 233 -1.54 -15.23 -0.34
CA ASN A 233 -2.67 -16.04 -0.82
C ASN A 233 -3.70 -15.17 -1.55
N TYR A 234 -4.00 -14.00 -0.99
CA TYR A 234 -4.93 -13.04 -1.60
C TYR A 234 -4.37 -12.48 -2.92
N ILE A 235 -3.07 -12.15 -2.97
CA ILE A 235 -2.36 -11.75 -4.19
C ILE A 235 -2.44 -12.86 -5.24
N GLY A 236 -2.19 -14.10 -4.84
CA GLY A 236 -2.29 -15.28 -5.71
C GLY A 236 -3.68 -15.42 -6.35
N ALA A 237 -4.74 -15.17 -5.60
CA ALA A 237 -6.11 -15.19 -6.11
C ALA A 237 -6.37 -14.09 -7.17
N ILE A 238 -5.76 -12.90 -7.03
CA ILE A 238 -5.83 -11.83 -8.05
C ILE A 238 -5.06 -12.25 -9.31
N LEU A 239 -3.84 -12.77 -9.14
CA LEU A 239 -2.96 -13.20 -10.23
C LEU A 239 -3.42 -14.51 -10.89
N LYS A 240 -4.28 -15.29 -10.23
CA LYS A 240 -4.62 -16.69 -10.57
C LYS A 240 -3.38 -17.58 -10.68
N LYS A 241 -2.37 -17.28 -9.87
CA LYS A 241 -1.08 -17.97 -9.82
C LYS A 241 -0.44 -17.76 -8.45
N PRO A 242 0.15 -18.79 -7.82
CA PRO A 242 0.89 -18.62 -6.57
C PRO A 242 1.99 -17.58 -6.66
N VAL A 243 2.20 -16.86 -5.57
CA VAL A 243 3.36 -15.94 -5.43
C VAL A 243 4.63 -16.78 -5.29
N SER A 244 5.65 -16.48 -6.10
CA SER A 244 6.98 -17.09 -5.96
C SER A 244 7.75 -16.33 -4.87
N VAL A 245 8.09 -17.04 -3.80
CA VAL A 245 8.86 -16.50 -2.68
C VAL A 245 10.19 -17.22 -2.54
N VAL A 246 11.15 -16.56 -1.94
CA VAL A 246 12.38 -17.16 -1.41
C VAL A 246 12.43 -16.95 0.08
N LYS A 247 13.13 -17.82 0.80
CA LYS A 247 13.31 -17.68 2.25
C LYS A 247 14.54 -16.83 2.55
N GLY A 248 14.37 -15.91 3.49
CA GLY A 248 15.47 -15.14 4.03
C GLY A 248 16.48 -16.03 4.73
N GLN A 249 17.75 -15.77 4.50
CA GLN A 249 18.82 -16.58 5.08
C GLN A 249 19.09 -16.27 6.57
N LEU A 250 18.49 -15.18 7.08
CA LEU A 250 18.61 -14.75 8.47
C LEU A 250 17.37 -15.13 9.29
N THR A 251 16.20 -14.77 8.79
CA THR A 251 14.92 -14.87 9.53
C THR A 251 14.04 -16.05 9.10
N ASP A 252 14.39 -16.74 8.01
CA ASP A 252 13.54 -17.76 7.33
C ASP A 252 12.17 -17.24 6.87
N LEU A 253 11.98 -15.90 6.87
CA LEU A 253 10.75 -15.28 6.41
C LEU A 253 10.65 -15.33 4.88
N PRO A 254 9.46 -15.65 4.32
CA PRO A 254 9.28 -15.70 2.88
C PRO A 254 9.05 -14.30 2.30
N PHE A 255 9.78 -13.93 1.25
CA PHE A 255 9.55 -12.70 0.50
C PHE A 255 9.61 -12.94 -1.02
N PRO A 256 8.97 -12.09 -1.85
CA PRO A 256 8.95 -12.31 -3.29
C PRO A 256 10.34 -12.40 -3.89
N SER A 257 10.58 -13.42 -4.72
CA SER A 257 11.89 -13.73 -5.29
C SER A 257 12.45 -12.65 -6.21
N ALA A 258 11.57 -11.79 -6.77
CA ALA A 258 11.92 -10.69 -7.68
C ALA A 258 11.89 -9.30 -7.00
N SER A 259 11.93 -9.25 -5.67
CA SER A 259 12.02 -7.98 -4.92
C SER A 259 13.28 -7.20 -5.30
N GLU A 260 13.20 -5.88 -5.29
CA GLU A 260 14.34 -5.01 -5.61
C GLU A 260 15.35 -4.93 -4.46
N ILE A 261 14.86 -4.70 -3.24
CA ILE A 261 15.64 -4.64 -2.00
C ILE A 261 14.84 -5.37 -0.91
N VAL A 262 15.51 -6.17 -0.10
CA VAL A 262 14.95 -6.76 1.12
C VAL A 262 15.95 -6.57 2.26
N ILE A 263 15.48 -6.01 3.37
CA ILE A 263 16.26 -5.85 4.58
C ILE A 263 15.72 -6.79 5.66
N GLU A 264 16.58 -7.60 6.26
CA GLU A 264 16.24 -8.57 7.30
C GLU A 264 16.89 -8.20 8.63
N GLY A 265 16.17 -8.44 9.71
CA GLY A 265 16.67 -8.22 11.04
C GLY A 265 15.65 -8.59 12.11
N TYR A 266 15.95 -8.15 13.34
CA TYR A 266 15.13 -8.45 14.51
C TYR A 266 14.81 -7.17 15.30
N ALA A 267 13.57 -7.08 15.78
CA ALA A 267 13.24 -6.16 16.87
C ALA A 267 13.37 -6.90 18.22
N HIS A 268 14.13 -6.30 19.12
CA HIS A 268 14.39 -6.90 20.44
C HIS A 268 13.47 -6.30 21.52
N PRO A 269 13.14 -7.07 22.57
CA PRO A 269 12.37 -6.57 23.69
C PRO A 269 12.99 -5.33 24.32
N GLY A 270 12.22 -4.23 24.39
CA GLY A 270 12.65 -2.97 24.98
C GLY A 270 13.46 -2.06 24.07
N ASP A 271 13.85 -2.51 22.88
CA ASP A 271 14.56 -1.64 21.93
C ASP A 271 13.55 -0.76 21.17
N VAL A 272 13.52 0.52 21.56
CA VAL A 272 12.63 1.53 21.02
C VAL A 272 13.37 2.85 20.84
N ARG A 273 13.08 3.58 19.78
CA ARG A 273 13.62 4.92 19.50
C ARG A 273 12.52 5.87 19.07
N ILE A 274 12.84 7.16 19.10
CA ILE A 274 11.93 8.19 18.60
C ILE A 274 11.81 8.06 17.07
N GLU A 275 10.59 7.94 16.58
CA GLU A 275 10.22 7.86 15.17
C GLU A 275 9.28 9.03 14.84
N GLY A 276 9.41 9.60 13.64
CA GLY A 276 8.62 10.75 13.22
C GLY A 276 9.19 12.10 13.72
N PRO A 277 8.44 13.20 13.53
CA PRO A 277 7.10 13.22 12.93
C PRO A 277 7.11 12.81 11.45
N PHE A 278 5.99 12.33 10.95
CA PHE A 278 5.81 11.97 9.56
C PHE A 278 4.46 12.46 9.05
N GLY A 279 4.44 12.96 7.82
CA GLY A 279 3.21 13.44 7.19
C GLY A 279 2.19 12.30 7.02
N GLU A 280 0.92 12.61 7.21
CA GLU A 280 -0.17 11.66 7.02
C GLU A 280 -0.84 11.83 5.65
N PHE A 281 -1.49 10.77 5.20
CA PHE A 281 -2.19 10.74 3.90
C PHE A 281 -3.30 11.80 3.75
N HIS A 282 -3.67 12.50 4.81
CA HIS A 282 -4.60 13.65 4.77
C HIS A 282 -3.89 14.97 4.43
N GLY A 283 -2.56 15.00 4.43
CA GLY A 283 -1.76 16.18 4.08
C GLY A 283 -1.43 17.12 5.23
N TYR A 284 -1.33 16.59 6.44
CA TYR A 284 -0.84 17.33 7.62
C TYR A 284 -0.10 16.37 8.56
N TYR A 285 0.61 16.93 9.53
CA TYR A 285 1.29 16.19 10.58
C TYR A 285 0.35 16.09 11.80
N PRO A 286 -0.32 14.94 12.01
CA PRO A 286 -1.32 14.80 13.07
C PRO A 286 -0.70 14.59 14.45
N GLY A 287 0.53 14.11 14.49
CA GLY A 287 1.22 13.71 15.71
C GLY A 287 2.58 14.42 15.88
N LYS A 288 3.13 14.24 17.07
CA LYS A 288 4.53 14.48 17.37
C LYS A 288 5.33 13.22 17.03
N ALA A 289 6.65 13.31 17.11
CA ALA A 289 7.50 12.14 17.16
C ALA A 289 7.09 11.26 18.35
N GLU A 290 6.97 9.96 18.10
CA GLU A 290 6.54 8.96 19.08
C GLU A 290 7.59 7.85 19.19
N THR A 291 7.51 7.05 20.24
CA THR A 291 8.41 5.91 20.41
C THR A 291 7.89 4.74 19.57
N ALA A 292 8.75 4.20 18.71
CA ALA A 292 8.46 3.04 17.88
C ALA A 292 9.48 1.91 18.09
N PRO A 293 9.12 0.65 17.82
CA PRO A 293 10.06 -0.46 17.79
C PRO A 293 11.22 -0.20 16.83
N VAL A 294 12.41 -0.61 17.25
CA VAL A 294 13.61 -0.59 16.41
C VAL A 294 13.87 -1.99 15.88
N VAL A 295 14.16 -2.09 14.60
CA VAL A 295 14.66 -3.32 13.98
C VAL A 295 16.15 -3.12 13.71
N THR A 296 16.98 -3.98 14.30
CA THR A 296 18.40 -4.09 13.98
C THR A 296 18.54 -4.89 12.71
N ILE A 297 19.05 -4.27 11.66
CA ILE A 297 19.25 -4.89 10.35
C ILE A 297 20.61 -5.57 10.32
N GLU A 298 20.61 -6.85 10.02
CA GLU A 298 21.82 -7.68 9.96
C GLU A 298 22.10 -8.16 8.54
N ARG A 299 21.14 -8.00 7.62
CA ARG A 299 21.30 -8.42 6.23
C ARG A 299 20.46 -7.57 5.27
N ILE A 300 21.06 -7.23 4.12
CA ILE A 300 20.37 -6.56 3.01
C ILE A 300 20.63 -7.36 1.75
N TYR A 301 19.56 -7.75 1.05
CA TYR A 301 19.62 -8.33 -0.30
C TYR A 301 19.13 -7.30 -1.30
N TYR A 302 19.73 -7.23 -2.47
CA TYR A 302 19.27 -6.30 -3.49
C TYR A 302 19.69 -6.70 -4.91
N ARG A 303 18.86 -6.34 -5.86
CA ARG A 303 19.15 -6.52 -7.30
C ARG A 303 20.18 -5.52 -7.77
N ASN A 304 20.84 -5.84 -8.89
CA ASN A 304 21.64 -4.83 -9.61
C ASN A 304 20.74 -3.67 -10.04
N ASN A 305 21.19 -2.41 -9.86
CA ASN A 305 20.43 -1.19 -10.15
C ASN A 305 19.05 -1.18 -9.43
N PRO A 306 19.05 -1.21 -8.11
CA PRO A 306 17.83 -1.41 -7.32
C PRO A 306 16.88 -0.22 -7.38
N ILE A 307 15.60 -0.49 -7.15
CA ILE A 307 14.53 0.50 -7.18
C ILE A 307 13.80 0.54 -5.83
N ILE A 308 13.84 1.66 -5.14
CA ILE A 308 12.96 1.93 -4.01
C ILE A 308 11.59 2.28 -4.55
N MET A 309 10.53 1.61 -4.09
CA MET A 309 9.17 2.05 -4.34
C MET A 309 8.70 2.90 -3.17
N GLY A 310 8.38 4.17 -3.44
CA GLY A 310 7.90 5.14 -2.48
C GLY A 310 6.44 5.53 -2.72
N SER A 311 5.71 5.71 -1.62
CA SER A 311 4.35 6.28 -1.61
C SER A 311 4.29 7.39 -0.57
N PRO A 312 4.93 8.54 -0.86
CA PRO A 312 5.01 9.63 0.11
C PRO A 312 3.60 10.14 0.46
N PRO A 313 3.30 10.34 1.75
CA PRO A 313 2.06 10.96 2.16
C PRO A 313 2.04 12.41 1.72
N ALA A 314 0.92 12.84 1.17
CA ALA A 314 0.72 14.21 0.74
C ALA A 314 -0.74 14.59 0.90
N LYS A 315 -1.05 15.89 0.78
CA LYS A 315 -2.44 16.33 0.71
C LYS A 315 -3.14 15.63 -0.46
N PRO A 316 -4.26 14.93 -0.24
CA PRO A 316 -4.97 14.22 -1.30
C PRO A 316 -5.32 15.08 -2.52
N PRO A 317 -5.22 14.51 -3.74
CA PRO A 317 -4.96 13.09 -4.03
C PRO A 317 -3.49 12.72 -3.83
N ASN A 318 -3.25 11.47 -3.42
CA ASN A 318 -1.95 10.80 -3.41
C ASN A 318 -2.15 9.30 -3.69
N ASP A 319 -1.10 8.53 -3.86
CA ASP A 319 -1.17 7.10 -4.18
C ASP A 319 -2.07 6.34 -3.21
N TYR A 320 -1.81 6.47 -1.93
CA TYR A 320 -2.55 5.78 -0.88
C TYR A 320 -4.02 6.17 -0.85
N SER A 321 -4.33 7.47 -0.88
CA SER A 321 -5.71 7.96 -0.82
C SER A 321 -6.51 7.56 -2.06
N TYR A 322 -5.85 7.49 -3.24
CA TYR A 322 -6.47 7.09 -4.48
C TYR A 322 -6.84 5.61 -4.48
N SER A 323 -5.84 4.74 -4.29
CA SER A 323 -6.04 3.28 -4.32
C SER A 323 -7.03 2.81 -3.26
N LYS A 324 -6.92 3.35 -2.04
CA LYS A 324 -7.88 3.09 -0.95
C LYS A 324 -9.29 3.57 -1.28
N ALA A 325 -9.44 4.72 -1.94
CA ALA A 325 -10.77 5.22 -2.33
C ALA A 325 -11.44 4.25 -3.31
N VAL A 326 -10.72 3.76 -4.31
CA VAL A 326 -11.22 2.81 -5.31
C VAL A 326 -11.61 1.49 -4.66
N MET A 327 -10.66 0.86 -3.94
CA MET A 327 -10.88 -0.46 -3.32
C MET A 327 -12.05 -0.43 -2.31
N ARG A 328 -12.08 0.57 -1.43
CA ARG A 328 -13.14 0.70 -0.44
C ARG A 328 -14.49 1.08 -1.06
N SER A 329 -14.51 1.77 -2.20
CA SER A 329 -15.77 2.02 -2.91
C SER A 329 -16.39 0.73 -3.41
N ALA A 330 -15.60 -0.18 -3.98
CA ALA A 330 -16.07 -1.49 -4.42
C ALA A 330 -16.58 -2.34 -3.26
N LEU A 331 -15.81 -2.44 -2.17
CA LEU A 331 -16.21 -3.19 -0.96
C LEU A 331 -17.49 -2.67 -0.32
N LEU A 332 -17.68 -1.34 -0.32
CA LEU A 332 -18.89 -0.73 0.27
C LEU A 332 -20.14 -1.01 -0.54
N VAL A 333 -20.05 -1.13 -1.86
CA VAL A 333 -21.19 -1.56 -2.69
C VAL A 333 -21.69 -2.93 -2.22
N ASP A 334 -20.77 -3.89 -2.09
CA ASP A 334 -21.09 -5.25 -1.67
C ASP A 334 -21.65 -5.29 -0.24
N ALA A 335 -21.05 -4.50 0.68
CA ALA A 335 -21.50 -4.42 2.06
C ALA A 335 -22.91 -3.81 2.20
N LEU A 336 -23.21 -2.76 1.43
CA LEU A 336 -24.55 -2.13 1.44
C LEU A 336 -25.62 -3.06 0.88
N GLN A 337 -25.31 -3.78 -0.21
CA GLN A 337 -26.21 -4.78 -0.77
C GLN A 337 -26.47 -5.93 0.20
N ALA A 338 -25.43 -6.43 0.87
CA ALA A 338 -25.54 -7.46 1.89
C ALA A 338 -26.34 -6.99 3.12
N ALA A 339 -26.31 -5.70 3.44
CA ALA A 339 -27.11 -5.08 4.50
C ALA A 339 -28.56 -4.78 4.08
N GLY A 340 -29.00 -5.20 2.88
CA GLY A 340 -30.35 -5.04 2.40
C GLY A 340 -30.67 -3.67 1.81
N VAL A 341 -29.67 -2.83 1.49
CA VAL A 341 -29.90 -1.58 0.77
C VAL A 341 -30.17 -1.89 -0.70
N PRO A 342 -31.41 -1.66 -1.21
CA PRO A 342 -31.75 -2.00 -2.57
C PRO A 342 -31.12 -1.03 -3.58
N ASP A 343 -30.92 -1.50 -4.82
CA ASP A 343 -30.59 -0.70 -5.99
C ASP A 343 -29.42 0.26 -5.80
N VAL A 344 -28.33 -0.19 -5.15
CA VAL A 344 -27.11 0.60 -4.99
C VAL A 344 -26.51 0.87 -6.37
N ALA A 345 -26.75 2.07 -6.91
CA ALA A 345 -26.24 2.46 -8.23
C ALA A 345 -24.73 2.72 -8.23
N GLY A 346 -24.16 3.07 -7.08
CA GLY A 346 -22.72 3.27 -6.94
C GLY A 346 -22.39 3.87 -5.58
N VAL A 347 -21.15 3.62 -5.18
CA VAL A 347 -20.55 4.19 -3.97
C VAL A 347 -19.24 4.83 -4.39
N TRP A 348 -18.95 6.00 -3.88
CA TRP A 348 -17.67 6.66 -4.07
C TRP A 348 -17.12 7.18 -2.76
N ARG A 349 -15.94 6.72 -2.38
CA ARG A 349 -15.21 7.26 -1.24
C ARG A 349 -14.41 8.48 -1.68
N MET A 350 -14.63 9.61 -1.03
CA MET A 350 -13.98 10.87 -1.42
C MET A 350 -12.49 10.85 -1.08
N ARG A 351 -11.68 11.37 -1.98
CA ARG A 351 -10.20 11.46 -1.88
C ARG A 351 -9.72 12.76 -1.21
N SER A 352 -10.61 13.66 -0.82
CA SER A 352 -10.22 14.97 -0.29
C SER A 352 -9.77 14.92 1.17
N ALA A 353 -8.78 15.73 1.54
CA ALA A 353 -8.20 15.79 2.88
C ALA A 353 -9.25 16.08 3.97
N ALA A 354 -10.15 17.02 3.73
CA ALA A 354 -11.20 17.40 4.69
C ALA A 354 -12.28 16.32 4.85
N ARG A 355 -12.33 15.31 3.98
CA ARG A 355 -13.38 14.29 3.90
C ARG A 355 -12.83 12.91 3.53
N ALA A 356 -11.61 12.60 3.91
CA ALA A 356 -10.98 11.29 3.61
C ALA A 356 -11.82 10.09 4.11
N CYS A 357 -12.69 10.32 5.09
CA CYS A 357 -13.63 9.35 5.61
C CYS A 357 -15.05 9.52 5.04
N SER A 358 -15.30 10.46 4.14
CA SER A 358 -16.63 10.68 3.58
C SER A 358 -16.91 9.71 2.44
N THR A 359 -18.08 9.11 2.44
CA THR A 359 -18.55 8.17 1.44
C THR A 359 -19.83 8.70 0.80
N TRP A 360 -19.89 8.69 -0.53
CA TRP A 360 -21.13 8.97 -1.27
C TRP A 360 -21.73 7.65 -1.71
N CYS A 361 -22.97 7.42 -1.35
CA CYS A 361 -23.79 6.32 -1.84
C CYS A 361 -24.93 6.88 -2.65
N ARG A 362 -25.13 6.38 -3.87
CA ARG A 362 -26.30 6.64 -4.68
C ARG A 362 -27.10 5.36 -4.82
N SER A 363 -28.29 5.31 -4.21
CA SER A 363 -29.30 4.29 -4.47
C SER A 363 -30.28 4.80 -5.51
N VAL A 364 -30.70 3.94 -6.43
CA VAL A 364 -31.71 4.23 -7.48
C VAL A 364 -33.03 3.55 -7.14
N SER A 365 -33.24 3.11 -5.90
CA SER A 365 -34.56 2.60 -5.53
C SER A 365 -35.58 3.71 -5.75
N ALA A 366 -36.39 3.55 -6.80
CA ALA A 366 -37.59 4.31 -6.99
C ALA A 366 -38.59 3.89 -5.91
N MET A 367 -38.55 4.52 -4.74
CA MET A 367 -39.78 4.62 -3.98
C MET A 367 -40.74 5.41 -4.87
N ARG A 368 -41.66 4.72 -5.55
CA ARG A 368 -42.83 5.36 -6.09
C ARG A 368 -43.62 5.80 -4.85
N ASP A 369 -43.61 7.12 -4.60
CA ASP A 369 -44.65 7.62 -3.72
C ASP A 369 -46.00 7.36 -4.41
N THR A 370 -47.06 7.32 -3.63
CA THR A 370 -48.44 7.15 -4.09
C THR A 370 -48.89 8.23 -5.11
N ARG A 371 -48.00 9.15 -5.51
CA ARG A 371 -48.18 10.26 -6.47
C ARG A 371 -47.34 10.13 -7.74
N GLY A 372 -46.61 9.03 -7.95
CA GLY A 372 -45.90 8.76 -9.20
C GLY A 372 -44.60 9.56 -9.43
N ARG A 373 -44.06 10.26 -8.46
CA ARG A 373 -42.76 10.97 -8.59
C ARG A 373 -41.58 10.08 -8.23
N ARG A 374 -40.50 10.16 -9.04
CA ARG A 374 -39.24 9.49 -8.77
C ARG A 374 -38.36 10.39 -7.89
N ASP A 375 -38.19 10.02 -6.64
CA ASP A 375 -37.21 10.68 -5.76
C ASP A 375 -35.87 9.90 -5.75
N THR A 376 -34.76 10.59 -6.01
CA THR A 376 -33.42 10.05 -5.88
C THR A 376 -32.88 10.37 -4.49
N PHE A 377 -32.59 9.37 -3.70
CA PHE A 377 -31.92 9.53 -2.41
C PHE A 377 -30.42 9.49 -2.56
N SER A 378 -29.73 10.52 -2.04
CA SER A 378 -28.29 10.47 -1.80
C SER A 378 -28.03 10.48 -0.30
N ALA A 379 -27.34 9.46 0.19
CA ALA A 379 -26.90 9.39 1.57
C ALA A 379 -25.41 9.64 1.66
N SER A 380 -24.99 10.60 2.47
CA SER A 380 -23.61 10.74 2.88
C SER A 380 -23.42 10.08 4.25
N ALA A 381 -22.66 8.99 4.31
CA ALA A 381 -22.25 8.38 5.57
C ALA A 381 -20.83 8.80 5.88
N ALA A 382 -20.66 9.57 6.96
CA ALA A 382 -19.35 9.86 7.54
C ALA A 382 -18.96 8.68 8.44
N TRP A 383 -17.88 7.98 8.09
CA TRP A 383 -17.25 7.01 8.98
C TRP A 383 -16.36 7.73 9.98
N ALA A 384 -16.94 8.17 11.11
CA ALA A 384 -16.17 8.39 12.33
C ALA A 384 -16.13 7.07 13.10
N HIS A 385 -14.98 6.72 13.66
CA HIS A 385 -14.84 5.64 14.63
C HIS A 385 -15.97 5.72 15.66
N THR A 386 -16.86 4.78 15.61
CA THR A 386 -17.94 4.36 16.52
C THR A 386 -19.31 4.35 15.84
N CYS A 387 -19.96 3.21 15.93
CA CYS A 387 -21.37 2.97 15.61
C CYS A 387 -22.32 3.84 16.45
N ARG A 388 -22.35 5.15 16.22
CA ARG A 388 -23.29 6.04 16.92
C ARG A 388 -23.97 7.10 16.05
N ALA A 389 -24.19 6.86 14.78
CA ALA A 389 -24.91 7.83 13.96
C ALA A 389 -25.91 7.21 12.97
N ILE A 390 -26.64 6.19 13.39
CA ILE A 390 -27.92 5.87 12.76
C ILE A 390 -29.01 6.44 13.67
N ARG A 391 -28.98 7.73 13.95
CA ARG A 391 -30.11 8.47 14.53
C ARG A 391 -30.07 9.91 14.04
N SER A 392 -30.69 10.16 12.94
CA SER A 392 -31.40 11.41 12.59
C SER A 392 -31.74 11.42 11.10
N TRP A 393 -32.56 10.49 10.69
CA TRP A 393 -33.27 10.59 9.42
C TRP A 393 -34.61 11.25 9.69
N SER A 394 -34.62 12.54 9.78
CA SER A 394 -35.86 13.31 9.59
C SER A 394 -35.48 14.80 9.49
N THR A 395 -35.34 15.32 8.30
CA THR A 395 -35.89 16.64 7.94
C THR A 395 -35.49 16.97 6.49
N ARG A 396 -36.46 17.16 5.66
CA ARG A 396 -36.37 17.53 4.23
C ARG A 396 -35.68 18.87 3.94
N THR A 397 -35.24 19.58 4.95
CA THR A 397 -34.75 20.97 4.82
C THR A 397 -33.21 21.07 4.64
N SER A 398 -32.44 20.07 5.04
CA SER A 398 -30.98 20.12 4.95
C SER A 398 -30.40 19.72 3.58
N ILE A 399 -31.15 19.02 2.74
CA ILE A 399 -30.69 18.53 1.44
C ILE A 399 -30.66 19.64 0.37
N ARG A 400 -31.53 20.63 0.45
CA ARG A 400 -31.59 21.72 -0.53
C ARG A 400 -30.41 22.72 -0.46
N ARG A 401 -29.68 22.77 0.66
CA ARG A 401 -28.55 23.69 0.84
C ARG A 401 -27.22 23.22 0.28
N ILE A 402 -27.10 21.91 0.00
CA ILE A 402 -25.82 21.31 -0.49
C ILE A 402 -25.68 21.42 -2.01
N PHE A 403 -26.78 21.61 -2.75
CA PHE A 403 -26.79 21.68 -4.22
C PHE A 403 -26.75 23.08 -4.82
N ARG A 404 -26.47 24.15 -4.03
CA ARG A 404 -26.34 25.52 -4.51
C ARG A 404 -24.98 26.17 -4.26
N ARG A 405 -23.92 25.39 -4.12
CA ARG A 405 -22.53 25.93 -4.20
C ARG A 405 -21.64 24.94 -4.93
#